data_2fcaeb98ffcb00c0d0ba758976ee51a0
#
_entry.id   2fcaeb98ffcb00c0d0ba758976ee51a0
#
_cell.length_a   1.000
_cell.length_b   1.000
_cell.length_c   1.000
_cell.angle_alpha   90.00
_cell.angle_beta   90.00
_cell.angle_gamma   90.00
#
_symmetry.space_group_name_H-M   'P 1'
#
loop_
_entity.id
_entity.type
_entity.pdbx_description
1 polymer ?
#
loop_
_entity_poly.entity_id
_entity_poly.type
_entity_poly.pdbx_seq_one_letter_code
_entity_poly.pdbx_strand_id
1 'polypeptide(L)'
;MKLSDKIELLHGDCIDLLPKIPDGSIDAIITDPPYGYLKNQKLDIPFNEAVFFSEAKRVLKPAGFIVLFGRGSSFYRWNTILADLGFTFKEEIIWFKNQSTCPFSRVIRPVHYDT
;
A
#
# COMPACT_ATOMS: atom_id res chain seq x y z
N MET A 1 -21.46 -3.65 1.72
CA MET A 1 -22.30 -3.64 2.93
C MET A 1 -22.14 -2.35 3.71
N LYS A 2 -23.21 -1.67 3.89
CA LYS A 2 -23.19 -0.41 4.64
C LYS A 2 -23.27 -0.69 6.13
N LEU A 3 -22.25 -0.33 6.89
CA LEU A 3 -22.25 -0.51 8.35
C LEU A 3 -22.90 0.66 9.07
N SER A 4 -22.92 1.82 8.44
CA SER A 4 -23.56 3.03 8.93
C SER A 4 -23.71 4.01 7.76
N ASP A 5 -24.25 5.20 8.02
CA ASP A 5 -24.31 6.25 7.00
C ASP A 5 -22.93 6.72 6.55
N LYS A 6 -21.89 6.44 7.35
CA LYS A 6 -20.53 6.90 7.10
C LYS A 6 -19.54 5.79 6.74
N ILE A 7 -19.94 4.54 6.89
CA ILE A 7 -19.03 3.39 6.72
C ILE A 7 -19.66 2.39 5.77
N GLU A 8 -18.91 2.06 4.72
CA GLU A 8 -19.29 1.02 3.79
C GLU A 8 -18.17 0.01 3.69
N LEU A 9 -18.49 -1.28 3.81
CA LEU A 9 -17.54 -2.37 3.69
C LEU A 9 -17.77 -3.07 2.35
N LEU A 10 -16.72 -3.11 1.53
CA LEU A 10 -16.73 -3.79 0.25
C LEU A 10 -15.86 -5.04 0.35
N HIS A 11 -16.43 -6.19 0.03
CA HIS A 11 -15.73 -7.47 0.06
C HIS A 11 -15.42 -7.91 -1.36
N GLY A 12 -14.14 -8.15 -1.64
CA GLY A 12 -13.69 -8.60 -2.95
C GLY A 12 -12.26 -8.18 -3.22
N ASP A 13 -11.78 -8.50 -4.41
CA ASP A 13 -10.49 -8.04 -4.88
C ASP A 13 -10.59 -6.54 -5.20
N CYS A 14 -9.66 -5.76 -4.65
CA CYS A 14 -9.67 -4.31 -4.86
C CYS A 14 -9.55 -3.93 -6.34
N ILE A 15 -8.86 -4.74 -7.14
CA ILE A 15 -8.73 -4.50 -8.58
C ILE A 15 -10.10 -4.55 -9.27
N ASP A 16 -10.99 -5.42 -8.78
CA ASP A 16 -12.35 -5.53 -9.31
C ASP A 16 -13.28 -4.46 -8.76
N LEU A 17 -13.02 -3.98 -7.55
CA LEU A 17 -13.88 -3.03 -6.85
C LEU A 17 -13.53 -1.58 -7.16
N LEU A 18 -12.26 -1.27 -7.35
CA LEU A 18 -11.82 0.11 -7.62
C LEU A 18 -12.52 0.75 -8.82
N PRO A 19 -12.73 0.04 -9.94
CA PRO A 19 -13.43 0.65 -11.08
C PRO A 19 -14.84 1.18 -10.76
N LYS A 20 -15.45 0.68 -9.68
CA LYS A 20 -16.77 1.13 -9.26
C LYS A 20 -16.76 2.44 -8.48
N ILE A 21 -15.60 2.90 -8.08
CA ILE A 21 -15.45 4.14 -7.34
C ILE A 21 -15.28 5.28 -8.33
N PRO A 22 -16.06 6.37 -8.19
CA PRO A 22 -15.98 7.50 -9.12
C PRO A 22 -14.61 8.20 -9.10
N ASP A 23 -14.24 8.81 -10.22
CA ASP A 23 -13.06 9.63 -10.33
C ASP A 23 -13.05 10.76 -9.31
N GLY A 24 -11.91 11.00 -8.67
CA GLY A 24 -11.74 12.16 -7.81
C GLY A 24 -12.71 12.24 -6.65
N SER A 25 -13.12 11.10 -6.11
CA SER A 25 -14.10 11.03 -5.02
C SER A 25 -13.50 10.71 -3.65
N ILE A 26 -12.25 10.34 -3.59
CA ILE A 26 -11.59 9.84 -2.37
C ILE A 26 -10.59 10.87 -1.86
N ASP A 27 -10.65 11.14 -0.56
CA ASP A 27 -9.74 12.08 0.09
C ASP A 27 -8.38 11.48 0.41
N ALA A 28 -8.36 10.22 0.82
CA ALA A 28 -7.13 9.53 1.20
C ALA A 28 -7.26 8.03 1.03
N ILE A 29 -6.16 7.40 0.69
CA ILE A 29 -6.02 5.94 0.67
C ILE A 29 -4.96 5.57 1.70
N ILE A 30 -5.29 4.63 2.58
CA ILE A 30 -4.34 4.10 3.56
C ILE A 30 -4.31 2.59 3.35
N THR A 31 -3.15 2.05 3.00
CA THR A 31 -3.08 0.66 2.59
C THR A 31 -1.75 0.00 2.95
N ASP A 32 -1.82 -1.28 3.24
CA ASP A 32 -0.68 -2.14 3.51
C ASP A 32 -0.73 -3.32 2.53
N PRO A 33 -0.29 -3.11 1.28
CA PRO A 33 -0.40 -4.15 0.27
C PRO A 33 0.62 -5.27 0.46
N PRO A 34 0.41 -6.43 -0.18
CA PRO A 34 1.37 -7.51 -0.12
C PRO A 34 2.74 -7.08 -0.65
N TYR A 35 3.79 -7.37 0.09
CA TYR A 35 5.15 -6.95 -0.28
C TYR A 35 5.77 -7.84 -1.36
N GLY A 36 5.28 -9.09 -1.49
CA GLY A 36 5.70 -9.98 -2.55
C GLY A 36 6.96 -10.79 -2.28
N TYR A 37 7.42 -10.85 -1.03
CA TYR A 37 8.62 -11.62 -0.70
C TYR A 37 8.48 -12.56 0.50
N LEU A 38 7.31 -12.63 1.12
CA LEU A 38 7.05 -13.55 2.22
C LEU A 38 6.51 -14.86 1.66
N LYS A 39 7.40 -15.74 1.25
CA LYS A 39 7.07 -16.93 0.44
C LYS A 39 6.03 -17.86 1.04
N ASN A 40 5.94 -17.93 2.35
CA ASN A 40 5.05 -18.86 3.04
C ASN A 40 3.78 -18.20 3.57
N GLN A 41 3.52 -16.96 3.19
CA GLN A 41 2.34 -16.22 3.63
C GLN A 41 1.29 -16.22 2.53
N LYS A 42 0.12 -16.74 2.83
CA LYS A 42 -0.97 -16.85 1.85
C LYS A 42 -1.44 -15.50 1.31
N LEU A 43 -1.31 -14.46 2.12
CA LEU A 43 -1.77 -13.13 1.75
C LEU A 43 -0.70 -12.28 1.07
N ASP A 44 0.55 -12.75 1.04
CA ASP A 44 1.64 -12.02 0.41
C ASP A 44 1.83 -12.48 -1.02
N ILE A 45 0.81 -12.31 -1.82
CA ILE A 45 0.78 -12.72 -3.23
C ILE A 45 1.02 -11.51 -4.14
N PRO A 46 1.60 -11.72 -5.32
CA PRO A 46 1.74 -10.66 -6.30
C PRO A 46 0.38 -10.08 -6.68
N PHE A 47 0.36 -8.77 -6.90
CA PHE A 47 -0.83 -8.09 -7.43
C PHE A 47 -0.42 -7.19 -8.60
N ASN A 48 -1.39 -6.76 -9.37
CA ASN A 48 -1.12 -5.86 -10.49
C ASN A 48 -0.89 -4.43 -9.98
N GLU A 49 0.36 -4.14 -9.66
CA GLU A 49 0.76 -2.87 -9.07
C GLU A 49 0.43 -1.68 -9.96
N ALA A 50 0.69 -1.81 -11.26
CA ALA A 50 0.42 -0.73 -12.20
C ALA A 50 -1.06 -0.37 -12.25
N VAL A 51 -1.92 -1.36 -12.30
CA VAL A 51 -3.37 -1.14 -12.30
C VAL A 51 -3.82 -0.56 -10.97
N PHE A 52 -3.35 -1.12 -9.85
CA PHE A 52 -3.76 -0.64 -8.54
C PHE A 52 -3.39 0.83 -8.35
N PHE A 53 -2.15 1.21 -8.62
CA PHE A 53 -1.71 2.58 -8.40
C PHE A 53 -2.32 3.56 -9.39
N SER A 54 -2.58 3.14 -10.62
CA SER A 54 -3.30 3.94 -11.59
C SER A 54 -4.74 4.23 -11.14
N GLU A 55 -5.42 3.21 -10.63
CA GLU A 55 -6.76 3.37 -10.10
C GLU A 55 -6.77 4.23 -8.83
N ALA A 56 -5.77 4.06 -7.98
CA ALA A 56 -5.61 4.91 -6.80
C ALA A 56 -5.48 6.39 -7.19
N LYS A 57 -4.68 6.67 -8.20
CA LYS A 57 -4.54 8.03 -8.72
C LYS A 57 -5.86 8.57 -9.25
N ARG A 58 -6.60 7.75 -9.99
CA ARG A 58 -7.88 8.15 -10.59
C ARG A 58 -8.92 8.52 -9.54
N VAL A 59 -9.06 7.70 -8.49
CA VAL A 59 -10.11 7.91 -7.49
C VAL A 59 -9.79 9.02 -6.51
N LEU A 60 -8.51 9.34 -6.31
CA LEU A 60 -8.10 10.39 -5.39
C LEU A 60 -8.42 11.78 -5.95
N LYS A 61 -8.89 12.66 -5.08
CA LYS A 61 -9.03 14.08 -5.39
C LYS A 61 -7.66 14.69 -5.64
N PRO A 62 -7.59 15.84 -6.34
CA PRO A 62 -6.30 16.51 -6.61
C PRO A 62 -5.48 16.80 -5.35
N ALA A 63 -6.13 17.11 -4.23
CA ALA A 63 -5.46 17.33 -2.95
C ALA A 63 -5.40 16.07 -2.10
N GLY A 64 -5.82 14.92 -2.63
CA GLY A 64 -5.82 13.65 -1.92
C GLY A 64 -4.43 13.08 -1.76
N PHE A 65 -4.28 12.15 -0.83
CA PHE A 65 -2.99 11.54 -0.56
C PHE A 65 -3.12 10.05 -0.33
N ILE A 66 -2.00 9.36 -0.51
CA ILE A 66 -1.90 7.94 -0.24
C ILE A 66 -0.87 7.71 0.88
N VAL A 67 -1.26 6.93 1.87
CA VAL A 67 -0.38 6.44 2.92
C VAL A 67 -0.14 4.97 2.65
N LEU A 68 1.11 4.65 2.36
CA LEU A 68 1.47 3.34 1.85
C LEU A 68 2.49 2.71 2.79
N PHE A 69 2.11 1.61 3.42
CA PHE A 69 3.06 0.79 4.16
C PHE A 69 3.89 -0.01 3.18
N GLY A 70 5.19 -0.09 3.43
CA GLY A 70 6.07 -0.85 2.56
C GLY A 70 7.42 -1.09 3.21
N ARG A 71 8.19 -1.98 2.61
CA ARG A 71 9.55 -2.26 3.06
C ARG A 71 10.34 -2.91 1.94
N GLY A 72 11.66 -2.77 2.05
CA GLY A 72 12.58 -3.39 1.12
C GLY A 72 12.40 -2.93 -0.32
N SER A 73 12.64 -3.84 -1.26
CA SER A 73 12.61 -3.51 -2.69
C SER A 73 11.21 -3.12 -3.17
N SER A 74 10.17 -3.66 -2.55
CA SER A 74 8.79 -3.29 -2.90
C SER A 74 8.53 -1.81 -2.65
N PHE A 75 9.00 -1.30 -1.54
CA PHE A 75 8.83 0.10 -1.19
C PHE A 75 9.45 1.02 -2.25
N TYR A 76 10.67 0.73 -2.68
CA TYR A 76 11.33 1.54 -3.71
C TYR A 76 10.62 1.44 -5.05
N ARG A 77 10.21 0.24 -5.44
CA ARG A 77 9.49 0.03 -6.70
C ARG A 77 8.17 0.80 -6.71
N TRP A 78 7.40 0.74 -5.63
CA TRP A 78 6.13 1.44 -5.54
C TRP A 78 6.30 2.95 -5.58
N ASN A 79 7.33 3.47 -4.92
CA ASN A 79 7.61 4.90 -4.96
C ASN A 79 7.96 5.37 -6.38
N THR A 80 8.64 4.55 -7.15
CA THR A 80 8.93 4.85 -8.56
C THR A 80 7.63 4.90 -9.38
N ILE A 81 6.77 3.92 -9.19
CA ILE A 81 5.47 3.89 -9.89
C ILE A 81 4.65 5.13 -9.53
N LEU A 82 4.59 5.47 -8.27
CA LEU A 82 3.83 6.63 -7.81
C LEU A 82 4.39 7.94 -8.38
N ALA A 83 5.71 8.08 -8.42
CA ALA A 83 6.35 9.25 -9.00
C ALA A 83 6.01 9.37 -10.50
N ASP A 84 6.04 8.26 -11.22
CA ASP A 84 5.70 8.24 -12.65
C ASP A 84 4.24 8.61 -12.91
N LEU A 85 3.37 8.34 -11.94
CA LEU A 85 1.95 8.72 -12.02
C LEU A 85 1.69 10.17 -11.61
N GLY A 86 2.71 10.90 -11.18
CA GLY A 86 2.59 12.30 -10.82
C GLY A 86 2.36 12.57 -9.34
N PHE A 87 2.51 11.56 -8.48
CA PHE A 87 2.47 11.79 -7.04
C PHE A 87 3.75 12.49 -6.60
N THR A 88 3.62 13.41 -5.65
CA THR A 88 4.75 14.07 -5.01
C THR A 88 5.03 13.38 -3.69
N PHE A 89 6.27 12.94 -3.49
CA PHE A 89 6.69 12.37 -2.23
C PHE A 89 6.68 13.46 -1.15
N LYS A 90 6.00 13.22 -0.05
CA LYS A 90 5.88 14.19 1.04
C LYS A 90 6.73 13.83 2.23
N GLU A 91 6.63 12.60 2.69
CA GLU A 91 7.22 12.24 3.97
C GLU A 91 7.38 10.73 4.06
N GLU A 92 8.45 10.30 4.71
CA GLU A 92 8.67 8.91 5.07
C GLU A 92 8.62 8.80 6.60
N ILE A 93 7.78 7.88 7.08
CA ILE A 93 7.66 7.59 8.50
C ILE A 93 8.22 6.21 8.74
N ILE A 94 9.20 6.12 9.64
CA ILE A 94 9.83 4.85 9.98
C ILE A 94 9.27 4.36 11.30
N TRP A 95 8.66 3.19 11.26
CA TRP A 95 8.17 2.52 12.44
C TRP A 95 9.24 1.56 12.94
N PHE A 96 9.95 1.98 13.97
CA PHE A 96 10.98 1.18 14.59
C PHE A 96 10.37 0.17 15.56
N LYS A 97 10.65 -1.12 15.34
CA LYS A 97 10.16 -2.19 16.18
C LYS A 97 11.28 -2.66 17.10
N ASN A 98 10.95 -2.90 18.36
CA ASN A 98 11.91 -3.35 19.38
C ASN A 98 12.41 -4.76 19.15
N GLN A 99 11.66 -5.58 18.41
CA GLN A 99 12.02 -6.97 18.16
C GLN A 99 12.12 -7.24 16.67
N SER A 100 13.17 -7.99 16.32
CA SER A 100 13.29 -8.52 14.97
C SER A 100 12.36 -9.70 14.79
N THR A 101 11.62 -9.72 13.69
CA THR A 101 10.77 -10.84 13.30
C THR A 101 11.49 -11.83 12.39
N CYS A 102 12.74 -11.53 12.01
CA CYS A 102 13.52 -12.38 11.11
C CYS A 102 14.40 -13.32 11.93
N PRO A 103 14.05 -14.62 12.03
CA PRO A 103 14.82 -15.56 12.86
C PRO A 103 16.17 -15.95 12.27
N PHE A 104 16.43 -15.64 11.01
CA PHE A 104 17.61 -16.11 10.31
C PHE A 104 18.75 -15.10 10.27
N SER A 105 18.51 -13.87 10.68
CA SER A 105 19.50 -12.81 10.60
C SER A 105 20.33 -12.73 11.88
N ARG A 106 21.22 -13.68 12.05
CA ARG A 106 22.07 -13.70 13.23
C ARG A 106 23.35 -12.91 13.06
N VAL A 107 23.85 -12.83 11.82
CA VAL A 107 25.10 -12.16 11.50
C VAL A 107 24.85 -10.70 11.20
N ILE A 108 23.86 -10.43 10.36
CA ILE A 108 23.44 -9.07 10.06
C ILE A 108 22.16 -8.84 10.86
N ARG A 109 22.26 -7.98 11.84
CA ARG A 109 21.10 -7.66 12.65
C ARG A 109 20.06 -7.00 11.79
N PRO A 110 18.91 -7.62 11.62
CA PRO A 110 17.87 -6.98 10.84
C PRO A 110 17.25 -5.85 11.65
N VAL A 111 17.08 -4.75 10.98
CA VAL A 111 16.29 -3.65 11.48
C VAL A 111 15.05 -3.61 10.60
N HIS A 112 13.91 -3.75 11.20
CA HIS A 112 12.65 -3.77 10.47
C HIS A 112 11.99 -2.40 10.55
N TYR A 113 11.71 -1.86 9.38
CA TYR A 113 11.02 -0.60 9.24
C TYR A 113 9.78 -0.84 8.38
N ASP A 114 8.67 -0.27 8.80
CA ASP A 114 7.49 -0.14 7.95
C ASP A 114 7.36 1.33 7.58
N THR A 115 7.35 1.59 6.31
CA THR A 115 7.37 2.97 5.80
C THR A 115 6.14 3.29 4.98
#